data_13ea8edb15504e685c1fbabae4b1642f
#
_entry.id   13ea8edb15504e685c1fbabae4b1642f
#
_cell.length_a   1.000
_cell.length_b   1.000
_cell.length_c   1.000
_cell.angle_alpha   90.00
_cell.angle_beta   90.00
_cell.angle_gamma   90.00
#
_symmetry.space_group_name_H-M   'P 1'
#
loop_
_entity.id
_entity.type
_entity.pdbx_description
1 polymer ?
#
loop_
_entity_poly.entity_id
_entity_poly.type
_entity_poly.pdbx_seq_one_letter_code
_entity_poly.pdbx_strand_id
1 'polypeptide(L)'
;MASLQIDDIPAAIKTVKQQLRQALPNYQQVFRMVEENIRQQVTEIRRSLAQGENPVPRIHADDIINGKVTDEQKAQIKQRGCCAILGVFPQEKAAGWNREIGDYLARNNFVERLKNAAEDNYFGTLAASKPQIYGIYWSTPQVEARQDKRMNAVQVFLNNLWQTESHGKQHFDANRVVTYADRTRRRPPKSSSLGLSPHVDGGSIERWLDENFRHVYRHVFSGEWQKYDPFAAEGRPEVREFPSPAVCSMFRTFQGWTALTPQRTHAGTLNVIPIANAMAYILLRAIQDDVADDDLCGAAPGRALSASEQWHPLLMEAISPIPDLEAGDTVFWHCDVIHSVENEHNGEFDSNVMYIAAAPWCEKNAAYLPRQLASFIDGRSPPDFAADDFEVDFTGRATRDNLTAIGKQQLGMTE
;
A
#
# COMPACT_ATOMS: atom_id res chain seq x y z
N MET A 1 -13.80 1.18 14.97
CA MET A 1 -13.03 0.56 16.08
C MET A 1 -12.27 1.66 16.80
N ALA A 2 -12.00 1.53 18.10
CA ALA A 2 -11.21 2.52 18.83
C ALA A 2 -9.75 2.47 18.33
N SER A 3 -9.13 3.64 18.18
CA SER A 3 -7.71 3.75 17.85
C SER A 3 -6.84 3.24 19.00
N LEU A 4 -5.61 2.82 18.69
CA LEU A 4 -4.64 2.44 19.71
C LEU A 4 -4.21 3.69 20.49
N GLN A 5 -4.19 3.59 21.84
CA GLN A 5 -3.75 4.67 22.73
C GLN A 5 -2.75 4.08 23.73
N ILE A 6 -1.56 4.61 23.76
CA ILE A 6 -0.46 4.21 24.67
C ILE A 6 0.27 5.48 25.10
N ASP A 7 0.27 5.75 26.41
CA ASP A 7 0.81 7.00 26.96
C ASP A 7 2.34 6.99 27.02
N ASP A 8 2.96 5.83 27.34
CA ASP A 8 4.42 5.67 27.46
C ASP A 8 4.91 4.62 26.45
N ILE A 9 5.27 5.10 25.27
CA ILE A 9 5.73 4.25 24.16
C ILE A 9 7.04 3.50 24.52
N PRO A 10 8.10 4.13 25.03
CA PRO A 10 9.34 3.43 25.42
C PRO A 10 9.09 2.31 26.43
N ALA A 11 8.29 2.55 27.46
CA ALA A 11 7.95 1.51 28.44
C ALA A 11 7.13 0.37 27.83
N ALA A 12 6.20 0.68 26.92
CA ALA A 12 5.42 -0.33 26.21
C ALA A 12 6.30 -1.20 25.29
N ILE A 13 7.25 -0.59 24.56
CA ILE A 13 8.24 -1.31 23.75
C ILE A 13 9.06 -2.27 24.62
N LYS A 14 9.63 -1.76 25.71
CA LYS A 14 10.42 -2.59 26.63
C LYS A 14 9.63 -3.77 27.17
N THR A 15 8.38 -3.53 27.56
CA THR A 15 7.49 -4.56 28.08
C THR A 15 7.18 -5.62 27.02
N VAL A 16 6.81 -5.23 25.82
CA VAL A 16 6.48 -6.19 24.75
C VAL A 16 7.69 -6.99 24.30
N LYS A 17 8.89 -6.36 24.21
CA LYS A 17 10.13 -7.10 23.88
C LYS A 17 10.44 -8.17 24.93
N GLN A 18 10.30 -7.85 26.21
CA GLN A 18 10.48 -8.82 27.30
C GLN A 18 9.49 -9.97 27.18
N GLN A 19 8.20 -9.67 26.96
CA GLN A 19 7.16 -10.69 26.78
C GLN A 19 7.46 -11.62 25.59
N LEU A 20 7.84 -11.05 24.43
CA LEU A 20 8.14 -11.80 23.22
C LEU A 20 9.39 -12.69 23.41
N ARG A 21 10.46 -12.17 24.02
CA ARG A 21 11.66 -12.95 24.33
C ARG A 21 11.39 -14.07 25.34
N GLN A 22 10.51 -13.85 26.34
CA GLN A 22 10.08 -14.88 27.28
C GLN A 22 9.22 -15.96 26.62
N ALA A 23 8.30 -15.56 25.73
CA ALA A 23 7.45 -16.49 24.98
C ALA A 23 8.24 -17.32 23.96
N LEU A 24 9.35 -16.79 23.44
CA LEU A 24 10.22 -17.42 22.45
C LEU A 24 11.67 -17.42 22.95
N PRO A 25 12.06 -18.28 23.92
CA PRO A 25 13.40 -18.23 24.53
C PRO A 25 14.56 -18.46 23.54
N ASN A 26 14.30 -19.11 22.41
CA ASN A 26 15.26 -19.34 21.34
C ASN A 26 15.13 -18.35 20.17
N TYR A 27 14.61 -17.11 20.42
CA TYR A 27 14.34 -16.10 19.38
C TYR A 27 15.54 -15.80 18.48
N GLN A 28 16.77 -15.82 18.99
CA GLN A 28 17.97 -15.62 18.18
C GLN A 28 18.19 -16.76 17.16
N GLN A 29 17.92 -18.00 17.57
CA GLN A 29 18.01 -19.16 16.65
C GLN A 29 16.91 -19.09 15.59
N VAL A 30 15.69 -18.78 16.00
CA VAL A 30 14.55 -18.62 15.07
C VAL A 30 14.82 -17.48 14.09
N PHE A 31 15.36 -16.36 14.55
CA PHE A 31 15.75 -15.27 13.67
C PHE A 31 16.77 -15.73 12.60
N ARG A 32 17.83 -16.45 12.99
CA ARG A 32 18.81 -16.97 12.02
C ARG A 32 18.17 -17.89 10.98
N MET A 33 17.19 -18.71 11.35
CA MET A 33 16.45 -19.56 10.41
C MET A 33 15.61 -18.74 9.42
N VAL A 34 14.94 -17.72 9.92
CA VAL A 34 14.16 -16.78 9.08
C VAL A 34 15.12 -16.00 8.17
N GLU A 35 16.22 -15.49 8.70
CA GLU A 35 17.23 -14.75 7.92
C GLU A 35 17.79 -15.62 6.77
N GLU A 36 18.08 -16.90 7.03
CA GLU A 36 18.55 -17.81 5.98
C GLU A 36 17.48 -18.05 4.90
N ASN A 37 16.20 -18.19 5.28
CA ASN A 37 15.10 -18.28 4.31
C ASN A 37 14.99 -17.00 3.45
N ILE A 38 15.09 -15.82 4.07
CA ILE A 38 15.09 -14.56 3.34
C ILE A 38 16.31 -14.44 2.43
N ARG A 39 17.49 -14.86 2.88
CA ARG A 39 18.74 -14.86 2.07
C ARG A 39 18.60 -15.70 0.80
N GLN A 40 17.94 -16.83 0.88
CA GLN A 40 17.66 -17.68 -0.31
C GLN A 40 16.76 -16.94 -1.30
N GLN A 41 15.69 -16.29 -0.84
CA GLN A 41 14.79 -15.51 -1.69
C GLN A 41 15.49 -14.28 -2.30
N VAL A 42 16.31 -13.57 -1.51
CA VAL A 42 17.16 -12.45 -1.99
C VAL A 42 18.11 -12.93 -3.10
N THR A 43 18.74 -14.09 -2.90
CA THR A 43 19.66 -14.68 -3.90
C THR A 43 18.93 -15.01 -5.21
N GLU A 44 17.70 -15.55 -5.14
CA GLU A 44 16.87 -15.78 -6.33
C GLU A 44 16.55 -14.48 -7.06
N ILE A 45 16.07 -13.46 -6.33
CA ILE A 45 15.70 -12.16 -6.90
C ILE A 45 16.90 -11.53 -7.59
N ARG A 46 18.05 -11.48 -6.93
CA ARG A 46 19.29 -10.96 -7.51
C ARG A 46 19.74 -11.72 -8.76
N ARG A 47 19.59 -13.04 -8.77
CA ARG A 47 19.89 -13.86 -9.94
C ARG A 47 18.98 -13.51 -11.12
N SER A 48 17.65 -13.40 -10.87
CA SER A 48 16.70 -12.98 -11.92
C SER A 48 17.07 -11.61 -12.49
N LEU A 49 17.33 -10.63 -11.63
CA LEU A 49 17.73 -9.28 -12.07
C LEU A 49 19.02 -9.29 -12.87
N ALA A 50 20.03 -10.09 -12.47
CA ALA A 50 21.30 -10.23 -13.20
C ALA A 50 21.11 -10.90 -14.58
N GLN A 51 20.05 -11.70 -14.75
CA GLN A 51 19.66 -12.31 -16.03
C GLN A 51 18.76 -11.39 -16.88
N GLY A 52 18.44 -10.19 -16.41
CA GLY A 52 17.52 -9.26 -17.08
C GLY A 52 16.05 -9.65 -16.91
N GLU A 53 15.72 -10.54 -15.97
CA GLU A 53 14.37 -10.96 -15.65
C GLU A 53 13.83 -10.11 -14.49
N ASN A 54 12.63 -9.59 -14.64
CA ASN A 54 11.99 -8.85 -13.56
C ASN A 54 11.28 -9.80 -12.59
N PRO A 55 11.58 -9.75 -11.29
CA PRO A 55 11.00 -10.67 -10.30
C PRO A 55 9.50 -10.41 -10.01
N VAL A 56 8.94 -9.27 -10.45
CA VAL A 56 7.52 -8.95 -10.30
C VAL A 56 6.70 -9.66 -11.37
N PRO A 57 5.76 -10.55 -11.01
CA PRO A 57 4.92 -11.26 -11.97
C PRO A 57 4.08 -10.30 -12.80
N ARG A 58 3.85 -10.66 -14.08
CA ARG A 58 2.98 -9.93 -15.01
C ARG A 58 1.82 -10.81 -15.45
N ILE A 59 0.60 -10.25 -15.44
CA ILE A 59 -0.61 -10.91 -15.88
C ILE A 59 -1.41 -9.95 -16.75
N HIS A 60 -2.14 -10.45 -17.75
CA HIS A 60 -3.08 -9.62 -18.49
C HIS A 60 -4.44 -9.55 -17.80
N ALA A 61 -5.05 -8.38 -17.79
CA ALA A 61 -6.39 -8.19 -17.24
C ALA A 61 -7.44 -9.10 -17.92
N ASP A 62 -7.27 -9.36 -19.21
CA ASP A 62 -8.17 -10.26 -19.95
C ASP A 62 -8.05 -11.72 -19.45
N ASP A 63 -6.89 -12.17 -18.99
CA ASP A 63 -6.74 -13.50 -18.40
C ASP A 63 -7.47 -13.60 -17.06
N ILE A 64 -7.46 -12.52 -16.28
CA ILE A 64 -8.23 -12.43 -15.04
C ILE A 64 -9.74 -12.49 -15.34
N ILE A 65 -10.22 -11.65 -16.25
CA ILE A 65 -11.63 -11.53 -16.60
C ILE A 65 -12.18 -12.83 -17.19
N ASN A 66 -11.35 -13.56 -17.95
CA ASN A 66 -11.73 -14.81 -18.60
C ASN A 66 -11.40 -16.05 -17.73
N GLY A 67 -10.94 -15.90 -16.49
CA GLY A 67 -10.62 -17.01 -15.58
C GLY A 67 -9.46 -17.90 -16.06
N LYS A 68 -8.50 -17.33 -16.80
CA LYS A 68 -7.37 -18.06 -17.41
C LYS A 68 -6.07 -17.97 -16.61
N VAL A 69 -6.05 -17.23 -15.49
CA VAL A 69 -4.86 -17.14 -14.63
C VAL A 69 -4.59 -18.51 -13.99
N THR A 70 -3.41 -19.05 -14.25
CA THR A 70 -3.04 -20.38 -13.76
C THR A 70 -2.71 -20.39 -12.27
N ASP A 71 -2.71 -21.57 -11.66
CA ASP A 71 -2.35 -21.68 -10.24
C ASP A 71 -0.87 -21.37 -9.99
N GLU A 72 0.01 -21.64 -10.97
CA GLU A 72 1.43 -21.25 -10.92
C GLU A 72 1.58 -19.72 -10.89
N GLN A 73 0.82 -18.99 -11.72
CA GLN A 73 0.83 -17.53 -11.70
C GLN A 73 0.31 -16.97 -10.37
N LYS A 74 -0.77 -17.55 -9.81
CA LYS A 74 -1.27 -17.18 -8.47
C LYS A 74 -0.24 -17.47 -7.39
N ALA A 75 0.44 -18.61 -7.45
CA ALA A 75 1.51 -18.97 -6.51
C ALA A 75 2.70 -18.01 -6.59
N GLN A 76 3.10 -17.59 -7.80
CA GLN A 76 4.14 -16.57 -7.98
C GLN A 76 3.74 -15.22 -7.38
N ILE A 77 2.49 -14.77 -7.60
CA ILE A 77 1.99 -13.53 -6.97
C ILE A 77 2.03 -13.64 -5.45
N LYS A 78 1.59 -14.77 -4.89
CA LYS A 78 1.61 -14.99 -3.44
C LYS A 78 3.04 -15.05 -2.90
N GLN A 79 3.97 -15.66 -3.60
CA GLN A 79 5.38 -15.71 -3.19
C GLN A 79 6.03 -14.32 -3.20
N ARG A 80 5.81 -13.56 -4.28
CA ARG A 80 6.38 -12.22 -4.45
C ARG A 80 5.61 -11.12 -3.70
N GLY A 81 4.36 -11.36 -3.39
CA GLY A 81 3.47 -10.38 -2.74
C GLY A 81 3.13 -9.18 -3.62
N CYS A 82 3.40 -9.23 -4.91
CA CYS A 82 3.13 -8.13 -5.84
C CYS A 82 2.90 -8.66 -7.27
N CYS A 83 2.26 -7.84 -8.10
CA CYS A 83 2.11 -8.14 -9.53
C CYS A 83 1.84 -6.87 -10.34
N ALA A 84 2.21 -6.91 -11.62
CA ALA A 84 1.78 -5.95 -12.63
C ALA A 84 0.66 -6.57 -13.46
N ILE A 85 -0.43 -5.81 -13.65
CA ILE A 85 -1.59 -6.25 -14.43
C ILE A 85 -1.70 -5.37 -15.66
N LEU A 86 -1.48 -5.99 -16.83
CA LEU A 86 -1.38 -5.31 -18.10
C LEU A 86 -2.76 -5.14 -18.73
N GLY A 87 -2.99 -3.98 -19.37
CA GLY A 87 -4.18 -3.73 -20.15
C GLY A 87 -5.48 -3.65 -19.33
N VAL A 88 -5.42 -3.18 -18.08
CA VAL A 88 -6.62 -2.92 -17.28
C VAL A 88 -7.48 -1.87 -17.98
N PHE A 89 -6.85 -0.80 -18.44
CA PHE A 89 -7.49 0.26 -19.21
C PHE A 89 -6.84 0.43 -20.58
N PRO A 90 -7.58 0.86 -21.59
CA PRO A 90 -6.99 1.29 -22.87
C PRO A 90 -6.00 2.45 -22.66
N GLN A 91 -4.86 2.41 -23.33
CA GLN A 91 -3.81 3.43 -23.19
C GLN A 91 -4.33 4.85 -23.45
N GLU A 92 -5.17 5.01 -24.51
CA GLU A 92 -5.75 6.30 -24.87
C GLU A 92 -6.66 6.85 -23.75
N LYS A 93 -7.41 5.97 -23.07
CA LYS A 93 -8.28 6.35 -21.95
C LYS A 93 -7.44 6.86 -20.79
N ALA A 94 -6.38 6.13 -20.40
CA ALA A 94 -5.48 6.54 -19.32
C ALA A 94 -4.73 7.83 -19.65
N ALA A 95 -4.25 7.98 -20.88
CA ALA A 95 -3.64 9.22 -21.36
C ALA A 95 -4.65 10.39 -21.38
N GLY A 96 -5.92 10.12 -21.69
CA GLY A 96 -7.02 11.09 -21.58
C GLY A 96 -7.20 11.55 -20.13
N TRP A 97 -7.27 10.63 -19.19
CA TRP A 97 -7.34 10.94 -17.76
C TRP A 97 -6.13 11.75 -17.26
N ASN A 98 -4.93 11.44 -17.77
CA ASN A 98 -3.74 12.22 -17.41
C ASN A 98 -3.86 13.69 -17.80
N ARG A 99 -4.38 13.98 -19.01
CA ARG A 99 -4.64 15.34 -19.49
C ARG A 99 -5.73 16.01 -18.65
N GLU A 100 -6.86 15.32 -18.46
CA GLU A 100 -7.99 15.86 -17.70
C GLU A 100 -7.64 16.18 -16.24
N ILE A 101 -6.83 15.35 -15.57
CA ILE A 101 -6.31 15.66 -14.23
C ILE A 101 -5.43 16.91 -14.28
N GLY A 102 -4.57 17.06 -15.31
CA GLY A 102 -3.77 18.27 -15.50
C GLY A 102 -4.64 19.52 -15.65
N ASP A 103 -5.67 19.46 -16.49
CA ASP A 103 -6.64 20.54 -16.70
C ASP A 103 -7.45 20.85 -15.44
N TYR A 104 -7.84 19.81 -14.68
CA TYR A 104 -8.55 19.93 -13.41
C TYR A 104 -7.73 20.69 -12.37
N LEU A 105 -6.45 20.36 -12.24
CA LEU A 105 -5.52 21.06 -11.35
C LEU A 105 -5.32 22.53 -11.78
N ALA A 106 -5.12 22.76 -13.09
CA ALA A 106 -4.87 24.08 -13.64
C ALA A 106 -6.08 25.02 -13.48
N ARG A 107 -7.30 24.56 -13.88
CA ARG A 107 -8.54 25.39 -13.78
C ARG A 107 -8.90 25.77 -12.36
N ASN A 108 -8.46 25.01 -11.36
CA ASN A 108 -8.75 25.23 -9.96
C ASN A 108 -7.57 25.90 -9.21
N ASN A 109 -6.53 26.36 -9.93
CA ASN A 109 -5.34 26.99 -9.35
C ASN A 109 -4.70 26.20 -8.21
N PHE A 110 -4.67 24.85 -8.33
CA PHE A 110 -4.27 23.97 -7.24
C PHE A 110 -2.88 24.28 -6.69
N VAL A 111 -1.90 24.58 -7.55
CA VAL A 111 -0.50 24.88 -7.13
C VAL A 111 -0.45 26.12 -6.21
N GLU A 112 -1.23 27.15 -6.50
CA GLU A 112 -1.29 28.34 -5.64
C GLU A 112 -2.00 28.05 -4.31
N ARG A 113 -3.05 27.24 -4.33
CA ARG A 113 -3.76 26.82 -3.10
C ARG A 113 -2.83 26.01 -2.21
N LEU A 114 -2.05 25.11 -2.78
CA LEU A 114 -1.12 24.27 -2.04
C LEU A 114 -0.01 25.08 -1.35
N LYS A 115 0.46 26.17 -1.95
CA LYS A 115 1.45 27.07 -1.31
C LYS A 115 0.91 27.74 -0.03
N ASN A 116 -0.39 27.86 0.06
CA ASN A 116 -1.07 28.51 1.19
C ASN A 116 -1.66 27.50 2.20
N ALA A 117 -1.57 26.21 1.91
CA ALA A 117 -2.06 25.17 2.80
C ALA A 117 -1.12 24.97 3.99
N ALA A 118 -1.68 24.53 5.11
CA ALA A 118 -0.87 24.07 6.24
C ALA A 118 0.00 22.88 5.80
N GLU A 119 1.30 22.92 6.13
CA GLU A 119 2.23 21.85 5.81
C GLU A 119 1.73 20.51 6.38
N ASP A 120 1.56 19.52 5.52
CA ASP A 120 1.45 18.13 5.93
C ASP A 120 2.81 17.71 6.53
N ASN A 121 2.88 17.63 7.84
CA ASN A 121 4.11 17.38 8.59
C ASN A 121 4.79 16.05 8.26
N TYR A 122 4.14 15.11 7.59
CA TYR A 122 4.74 13.83 7.19
C TYR A 122 5.57 13.92 5.91
N PHE A 123 5.07 14.65 4.93
CA PHE A 123 5.80 14.93 3.69
C PHE A 123 6.52 16.29 3.74
N GLY A 124 6.36 17.01 4.83
CA GLY A 124 7.12 18.15 5.33
C GLY A 124 7.56 19.19 4.31
N THR A 125 8.45 20.02 4.74
CA THR A 125 9.11 21.11 4.04
C THR A 125 9.63 20.85 2.61
N LEU A 126 9.79 19.57 2.21
CA LEU A 126 10.21 19.18 0.87
C LEU A 126 9.10 19.30 -0.19
N ALA A 127 7.84 19.14 0.22
CA ALA A 127 6.70 19.15 -0.71
C ALA A 127 6.26 20.56 -1.12
N ALA A 128 6.51 21.56 -0.31
CA ALA A 128 5.96 22.91 -0.50
C ALA A 128 6.45 23.61 -1.80
N SER A 129 7.66 23.29 -2.29
CA SER A 129 8.21 23.95 -3.48
C SER A 129 7.90 23.25 -4.81
N LYS A 130 7.72 21.92 -4.81
CA LYS A 130 7.36 21.11 -6.00
C LYS A 130 6.63 19.84 -5.56
N PRO A 131 5.34 19.89 -5.29
CA PRO A 131 4.59 18.72 -4.86
C PRO A 131 4.59 17.65 -5.96
N GLN A 132 4.72 16.38 -5.55
CA GLN A 132 4.59 15.24 -6.46
C GLN A 132 3.33 14.44 -6.17
N ILE A 133 2.89 14.40 -4.90
CA ILE A 133 1.63 13.80 -4.49
C ILE A 133 0.62 14.93 -4.29
N TYR A 134 -0.47 14.85 -5.01
CA TYR A 134 -1.51 15.86 -5.07
C TYR A 134 -2.71 15.39 -4.27
N GLY A 135 -3.10 16.15 -3.26
CA GLY A 135 -4.25 15.91 -2.38
C GLY A 135 -5.59 16.16 -3.07
N ILE A 136 -5.81 15.50 -4.19
CA ILE A 136 -7.09 15.44 -4.90
C ILE A 136 -7.58 14.01 -4.94
N TYR A 137 -8.88 13.81 -4.77
CA TYR A 137 -9.50 12.50 -4.56
C TYR A 137 -10.71 12.29 -5.46
N TRP A 138 -11.38 13.38 -5.88
CA TRP A 138 -12.71 13.36 -6.44
C TRP A 138 -12.78 13.92 -7.87
N SER A 139 -11.66 14.02 -8.57
CA SER A 139 -11.69 14.33 -9.99
C SER A 139 -12.46 13.24 -10.76
N THR A 140 -13.15 13.63 -11.84
CA THR A 140 -13.90 12.68 -12.67
C THR A 140 -13.07 11.47 -13.10
N PRO A 141 -11.80 11.61 -13.57
CA PRO A 141 -10.94 10.47 -13.89
C PRO A 141 -10.71 9.50 -12.74
N GLN A 142 -10.47 10.02 -11.51
CA GLN A 142 -10.25 9.16 -10.34
C GLN A 142 -11.50 8.36 -9.98
N VAL A 143 -12.67 8.97 -10.05
CA VAL A 143 -13.94 8.29 -9.78
C VAL A 143 -14.26 7.27 -10.86
N GLU A 144 -14.10 7.62 -12.14
CA GLU A 144 -14.31 6.69 -13.27
C GLU A 144 -13.41 5.46 -13.18
N ALA A 145 -12.13 5.65 -12.89
CA ALA A 145 -11.18 4.55 -12.82
C ALA A 145 -11.48 3.59 -11.66
N ARG A 146 -11.86 4.11 -10.48
CA ARG A 146 -12.19 3.29 -9.31
C ARG A 146 -13.43 2.42 -9.52
N GLN A 147 -14.43 2.92 -10.22
CA GLN A 147 -15.69 2.22 -10.46
C GLN A 147 -15.75 1.44 -11.79
N ASP A 148 -14.62 1.39 -12.52
CA ASP A 148 -14.58 0.65 -13.79
C ASP A 148 -14.72 -0.85 -13.54
N LYS A 149 -15.55 -1.52 -14.37
CA LYS A 149 -15.85 -2.95 -14.21
C LYS A 149 -14.61 -3.85 -14.35
N ARG A 150 -13.62 -3.45 -15.16
CA ARG A 150 -12.38 -4.22 -15.33
C ARG A 150 -11.51 -4.08 -14.08
N MET A 151 -11.40 -2.86 -13.52
CA MET A 151 -10.71 -2.63 -12.25
C MET A 151 -11.39 -3.40 -11.12
N ASN A 152 -12.72 -3.39 -11.04
CA ASN A 152 -13.47 -4.17 -10.06
C ASN A 152 -13.18 -5.67 -10.17
N ALA A 153 -13.12 -6.22 -11.38
CA ALA A 153 -12.79 -7.64 -11.61
C ALA A 153 -11.35 -7.96 -11.15
N VAL A 154 -10.40 -7.06 -11.41
CA VAL A 154 -9.02 -7.18 -10.94
C VAL A 154 -8.95 -7.16 -9.41
N GLN A 155 -9.66 -6.25 -8.75
CA GLN A 155 -9.70 -6.16 -7.29
C GLN A 155 -10.33 -7.42 -6.66
N VAL A 156 -11.41 -7.95 -7.24
CA VAL A 156 -12.02 -9.23 -6.82
C VAL A 156 -11.02 -10.38 -6.97
N PHE A 157 -10.30 -10.46 -8.08
CA PHE A 157 -9.26 -11.48 -8.27
C PHE A 157 -8.18 -11.39 -7.18
N LEU A 158 -7.66 -10.20 -6.91
CA LEU A 158 -6.63 -9.98 -5.89
C LEU A 158 -7.12 -10.35 -4.48
N ASN A 159 -8.36 -9.99 -4.13
CA ASN A 159 -8.97 -10.35 -2.86
C ASN A 159 -9.12 -11.87 -2.72
N ASN A 160 -9.43 -12.59 -3.80
CA ASN A 160 -9.58 -14.04 -3.81
C ASN A 160 -8.25 -14.81 -3.78
N LEU A 161 -7.08 -14.15 -3.83
CA LEU A 161 -5.80 -14.76 -3.53
C LEU A 161 -5.62 -15.06 -2.03
N TRP A 162 -6.43 -14.45 -1.17
CA TRP A 162 -6.37 -14.59 0.27
C TRP A 162 -7.18 -15.77 0.78
N GLN A 163 -6.74 -16.32 1.90
CA GLN A 163 -7.56 -17.20 2.72
C GLN A 163 -8.52 -16.33 3.54
N THR A 164 -9.75 -16.18 3.06
CA THR A 164 -10.74 -15.26 3.62
C THR A 164 -11.49 -15.79 4.82
N GLU A 165 -11.40 -17.11 5.08
CA GLU A 165 -12.11 -17.80 6.15
C GLU A 165 -11.14 -18.62 7.00
N SER A 166 -11.34 -18.61 8.32
CA SER A 166 -10.69 -19.50 9.26
C SER A 166 -11.62 -19.79 10.45
N HIS A 167 -11.56 -21.00 11.00
CA HIS A 167 -12.34 -21.41 12.17
C HIS A 167 -13.86 -21.14 12.03
N GLY A 168 -14.41 -21.26 10.82
CA GLY A 168 -15.83 -20.99 10.53
C GLY A 168 -16.21 -19.51 10.53
N LYS A 169 -15.24 -18.59 10.60
CA LYS A 169 -15.46 -17.15 10.50
C LYS A 169 -14.93 -16.62 9.16
N GLN A 170 -15.79 -15.92 8.43
CA GLN A 170 -15.38 -15.14 7.27
C GLN A 170 -14.86 -13.78 7.74
N HIS A 171 -13.60 -13.44 7.39
CA HIS A 171 -12.94 -12.23 7.82
C HIS A 171 -13.26 -11.04 6.91
N PHE A 172 -13.44 -11.29 5.62
CA PHE A 172 -13.92 -10.31 4.66
C PHE A 172 -14.57 -10.97 3.43
N ASP A 173 -15.43 -10.25 2.74
CA ASP A 173 -16.03 -10.66 1.48
C ASP A 173 -15.13 -10.26 0.30
N ALA A 174 -14.45 -11.24 -0.31
CA ALA A 174 -13.54 -11.04 -1.42
C ALA A 174 -14.23 -10.53 -2.70
N ASN A 175 -15.52 -10.83 -2.87
CA ASN A 175 -16.29 -10.49 -4.08
C ASN A 175 -16.95 -9.11 -3.99
N ARG A 176 -16.95 -8.50 -2.81
CA ARG A 176 -17.50 -7.18 -2.57
C ARG A 176 -16.38 -6.17 -2.33
N VAL A 177 -16.06 -5.41 -3.38
CA VAL A 177 -15.04 -4.34 -3.33
C VAL A 177 -15.65 -3.08 -2.75
N VAL A 178 -14.88 -2.34 -1.96
CA VAL A 178 -15.19 -0.99 -1.50
C VAL A 178 -14.10 -0.02 -1.95
N THR A 179 -14.45 1.24 -2.13
CA THR A 179 -13.49 2.27 -2.55
C THR A 179 -12.69 2.76 -1.35
N TYR A 180 -11.36 2.80 -1.50
CA TYR A 180 -10.48 3.66 -0.74
C TYR A 180 -10.07 4.82 -1.64
N ALA A 181 -10.57 6.02 -1.37
CA ALA A 181 -10.24 7.19 -2.16
C ALA A 181 -8.84 7.67 -1.80
N ASP A 182 -7.94 7.63 -2.77
CA ASP A 182 -6.55 8.02 -2.61
C ASP A 182 -6.16 9.04 -3.69
N ARG A 183 -4.98 9.58 -3.57
CA ARG A 183 -4.40 10.71 -4.29
C ARG A 183 -3.96 10.34 -5.71
N THR A 184 -3.33 11.29 -6.37
CA THR A 184 -2.57 11.08 -7.60
C THR A 184 -1.14 11.55 -7.39
N ARG A 185 -0.18 10.92 -8.08
CA ARG A 185 1.20 11.37 -8.14
C ARG A 185 1.53 11.85 -9.54
N ARG A 186 2.16 13.01 -9.63
CA ARG A 186 2.68 13.57 -10.86
C ARG A 186 4.13 13.95 -10.64
N ARG A 187 5.04 13.20 -11.21
CA ARG A 187 6.47 13.34 -10.98
C ARG A 187 7.19 13.75 -12.27
N PRO A 188 7.69 15.00 -12.36
CA PRO A 188 8.42 15.46 -13.53
C PRO A 188 9.83 14.89 -13.59
N PRO A 189 10.43 14.82 -14.78
CA PRO A 189 11.84 14.50 -14.97
C PRO A 189 12.78 15.36 -14.11
N LYS A 190 13.94 14.79 -13.76
CA LYS A 190 14.98 15.45 -12.95
C LYS A 190 14.54 15.83 -11.54
N SER A 191 13.53 15.15 -11.01
CA SER A 191 13.06 15.33 -9.64
C SER A 191 13.56 14.20 -8.72
N SER A 192 13.77 14.53 -7.44
CA SER A 192 14.08 13.54 -6.39
C SER A 192 12.83 12.85 -5.85
N SER A 193 12.98 11.76 -5.11
CA SER A 193 11.88 10.99 -4.50
C SER A 193 11.18 11.67 -3.32
N LEU A 194 11.66 12.84 -2.89
CA LEU A 194 11.19 13.53 -1.68
C LEU A 194 11.26 12.67 -0.41
N GLY A 195 12.19 11.70 -0.36
CA GLY A 195 12.44 10.87 0.82
C GLY A 195 11.49 9.69 1.01
N LEU A 196 10.76 9.25 -0.03
CA LEU A 196 9.98 8.02 0.01
C LEU A 196 10.91 6.79 0.01
N SER A 197 11.59 6.58 1.15
CA SER A 197 12.48 5.45 1.42
C SER A 197 11.68 4.14 1.57
N PRO A 198 12.34 2.96 1.58
CA PRO A 198 11.69 1.68 1.74
C PRO A 198 10.84 1.62 3.00
N HIS A 199 9.55 1.30 2.87
CA HIS A 199 8.59 1.28 3.97
C HIS A 199 7.41 0.34 3.68
N VAL A 200 6.62 0.10 4.72
CA VAL A 200 5.33 -0.57 4.67
C VAL A 200 4.28 0.34 5.28
N ASP A 201 3.18 0.57 4.58
CA ASP A 201 2.05 1.35 5.09
C ASP A 201 1.16 0.53 6.06
N GLY A 202 0.22 1.22 6.74
CA GLY A 202 -0.77 0.54 7.57
C GLY A 202 -0.25 0.11 8.93
N GLY A 203 0.46 0.99 9.61
CA GLY A 203 0.98 0.79 10.96
C GLY A 203 2.47 0.48 11.01
N SER A 204 3.09 0.88 12.09
CA SER A 204 4.51 0.77 12.39
C SER A 204 4.71 -0.03 13.68
N ILE A 205 4.90 0.63 14.81
CA ILE A 205 5.10 -0.03 16.11
C ILE A 205 3.88 -0.84 16.56
N GLU A 206 2.71 -0.55 16.03
CA GLU A 206 1.47 -1.27 16.27
C GLU A 206 1.62 -2.77 16.01
N ARG A 207 2.49 -3.15 15.06
CA ARG A 207 2.75 -4.55 14.71
C ARG A 207 3.28 -5.38 15.89
N TRP A 208 3.88 -4.73 16.88
CA TRP A 208 4.30 -5.36 18.14
C TRP A 208 3.39 -5.02 19.31
N LEU A 209 2.82 -3.81 19.35
CA LEU A 209 2.09 -3.31 20.52
C LEU A 209 0.60 -3.65 20.50
N ASP A 210 -0.05 -3.69 19.32
CA ASP A 210 -1.44 -4.10 19.21
C ASP A 210 -1.58 -5.63 19.26
N GLU A 211 -2.46 -6.14 20.11
CA GLU A 211 -2.70 -7.57 20.27
C GLU A 211 -3.25 -8.24 19.00
N ASN A 212 -4.05 -7.50 18.21
CA ASN A 212 -4.57 -8.02 16.96
C ASN A 212 -3.47 -8.15 15.90
N PHE A 213 -2.56 -7.17 15.82
CA PHE A 213 -1.37 -7.32 14.98
C PHE A 213 -0.50 -8.49 15.44
N ARG A 214 -0.27 -8.67 16.75
CA ARG A 214 0.45 -9.85 17.24
C ARG A 214 -0.27 -11.16 16.91
N HIS A 215 -1.60 -11.16 16.88
CA HIS A 215 -2.37 -12.33 16.45
C HIS A 215 -2.16 -12.63 14.96
N VAL A 216 -2.13 -11.63 14.09
CA VAL A 216 -1.78 -11.79 12.66
C VAL A 216 -0.42 -12.48 12.51
N TYR A 217 0.56 -12.08 13.31
CA TYR A 217 1.94 -12.61 13.25
C TYR A 217 2.24 -13.67 14.33
N ARG A 218 1.21 -14.31 14.92
CA ARG A 218 1.37 -15.27 16.03
C ARG A 218 2.35 -16.40 15.74
N HIS A 219 2.36 -16.91 14.50
CA HIS A 219 3.28 -17.97 14.09
C HIS A 219 4.74 -17.49 14.01
N VAL A 220 4.97 -16.22 13.70
CA VAL A 220 6.30 -15.62 13.75
C VAL A 220 6.78 -15.52 15.20
N PHE A 221 5.95 -14.99 16.09
CA PHE A 221 6.29 -14.79 17.49
C PHE A 221 6.30 -16.06 18.34
N SER A 222 5.69 -17.15 17.86
CA SER A 222 5.79 -18.48 18.52
C SER A 222 6.97 -19.33 18.01
N GLY A 223 7.71 -18.85 17.01
CA GLY A 223 8.81 -19.60 16.38
C GLY A 223 8.36 -20.58 15.30
N GLU A 224 7.08 -20.71 15.05
CA GLU A 224 6.50 -21.53 13.97
C GLU A 224 6.37 -20.75 12.66
N TRP A 225 7.36 -19.90 12.38
CA TRP A 225 7.32 -18.93 11.27
C TRP A 225 7.03 -19.55 9.90
N GLN A 226 7.30 -20.84 9.70
CA GLN A 226 6.96 -21.57 8.46
C GLN A 226 5.44 -21.71 8.26
N LYS A 227 4.64 -21.58 9.34
CA LYS A 227 3.17 -21.55 9.28
C LYS A 227 2.61 -20.16 9.01
N TYR A 228 3.45 -19.13 9.04
CA TYR A 228 3.01 -17.77 8.72
C TYR A 228 2.68 -17.67 7.23
N ASP A 229 1.39 -17.51 6.92
CA ASP A 229 0.91 -17.17 5.58
C ASP A 229 0.56 -15.69 5.53
N PRO A 230 1.30 -14.87 4.75
CA PRO A 230 0.96 -13.45 4.55
C PRO A 230 -0.46 -13.23 4.04
N PHE A 231 -1.01 -14.20 3.31
CA PHE A 231 -2.34 -14.16 2.72
C PHE A 231 -3.45 -14.74 3.61
N ALA A 232 -3.18 -15.03 4.87
CA ALA A 232 -4.22 -15.33 5.85
C ALA A 232 -4.91 -14.04 6.31
N ALA A 233 -6.24 -13.99 6.17
CA ALA A 233 -7.04 -12.81 6.53
C ALA A 233 -7.30 -12.69 8.03
N GLU A 234 -7.09 -13.77 8.78
CA GLU A 234 -7.38 -13.85 10.21
C GLU A 234 -6.67 -12.75 11.00
N GLY A 235 -7.44 -11.96 11.74
CA GLY A 235 -6.95 -10.85 12.55
C GLY A 235 -6.68 -9.55 11.80
N ARG A 236 -6.55 -9.58 10.47
CA ARG A 236 -6.19 -8.41 9.70
C ARG A 236 -7.23 -7.27 9.69
N PRO A 237 -8.54 -7.55 9.56
CA PRO A 237 -9.55 -6.50 9.69
C PRO A 237 -9.73 -5.96 11.11
N GLU A 238 -9.18 -6.61 12.11
CA GLU A 238 -9.29 -6.23 13.53
C GLU A 238 -8.12 -5.39 14.05
N VAL A 239 -7.03 -5.25 13.29
CA VAL A 239 -5.86 -4.46 13.71
C VAL A 239 -6.22 -2.99 13.97
N ARG A 240 -5.51 -2.38 14.93
CA ARG A 240 -5.69 -0.99 15.32
C ARG A 240 -4.40 -0.22 15.09
N GLU A 241 -4.54 0.97 14.51
CA GLU A 241 -3.45 1.87 14.22
C GLU A 241 -3.51 3.13 15.11
N PHE A 242 -2.36 3.78 15.30
CA PHE A 242 -2.34 5.14 15.83
C PHE A 242 -2.89 6.10 14.77
N PRO A 243 -3.81 7.02 15.12
CA PRO A 243 -4.32 8.00 14.18
C PRO A 243 -3.20 8.89 13.63
N SER A 244 -3.13 9.01 12.32
CA SER A 244 -2.19 9.90 11.65
C SER A 244 -2.58 10.07 10.19
N PRO A 245 -2.35 11.25 9.57
CA PRO A 245 -2.48 11.43 8.12
C PRO A 245 -1.54 10.56 7.28
N ALA A 246 -0.57 9.91 7.92
CA ALA A 246 0.36 8.98 7.29
C ALA A 246 -0.07 7.51 7.41
N VAL A 247 -1.17 7.22 8.09
CA VAL A 247 -1.62 5.86 8.38
C VAL A 247 -2.98 5.62 7.76
N CYS A 248 -3.04 4.64 6.86
CA CYS A 248 -4.28 4.21 6.25
C CYS A 248 -5.04 3.28 7.19
N SER A 249 -6.22 3.70 7.64
CA SER A 249 -7.05 2.92 8.58
C SER A 249 -7.94 1.88 7.91
N MET A 250 -8.21 2.00 6.61
CA MET A 250 -8.92 0.96 5.84
C MET A 250 -8.05 -0.27 5.62
N PHE A 251 -8.62 -1.47 5.82
CA PHE A 251 -7.95 -2.70 5.42
C PHE A 251 -7.94 -2.82 3.89
N ARG A 252 -6.75 -2.96 3.33
CA ARG A 252 -6.50 -3.18 1.90
C ARG A 252 -5.72 -4.48 1.75
N THR A 253 -6.21 -5.39 0.95
CA THR A 253 -5.50 -6.63 0.62
C THR A 253 -4.25 -6.35 -0.19
N PHE A 254 -4.37 -5.40 -1.13
CA PHE A 254 -3.27 -4.88 -1.92
C PHE A 254 -3.38 -3.36 -2.01
N GLN A 255 -2.26 -2.71 -1.90
CA GLN A 255 -2.07 -1.34 -2.38
C GLN A 255 -1.80 -1.38 -3.88
N GLY A 256 -1.99 -0.26 -4.56
CA GLY A 256 -1.75 -0.24 -5.99
C GLY A 256 -1.96 1.13 -6.60
N TRP A 257 -1.58 1.22 -7.86
CA TRP A 257 -1.86 2.38 -8.69
C TRP A 257 -1.97 2.00 -10.17
N THR A 258 -2.63 2.87 -10.92
CA THR A 258 -2.76 2.81 -12.37
C THR A 258 -1.80 3.81 -13.00
N ALA A 259 -1.04 3.38 -13.99
CA ALA A 259 -0.17 4.22 -14.79
C ALA A 259 -1.00 5.18 -15.67
N LEU A 260 -0.73 6.47 -15.58
CA LEU A 260 -1.31 7.50 -16.44
C LEU A 260 -0.36 7.89 -17.58
N THR A 261 0.92 7.62 -17.39
CA THR A 261 2.00 7.74 -18.36
C THR A 261 2.85 6.48 -18.34
N PRO A 262 3.65 6.19 -19.36
CA PRO A 262 4.58 5.07 -19.31
C PRO A 262 5.46 5.11 -18.06
N GLN A 263 5.62 3.96 -17.41
CA GLN A 263 6.51 3.79 -16.26
C GLN A 263 7.71 2.99 -16.70
N ARG A 264 8.90 3.51 -16.49
CA ARG A 264 10.17 2.90 -16.92
C ARG A 264 11.15 2.85 -15.75
N THR A 265 11.96 1.82 -15.70
CA THR A 265 13.09 1.74 -14.78
C THR A 265 14.00 2.97 -14.97
N HIS A 266 14.47 3.55 -13.88
CA HIS A 266 15.24 4.81 -13.81
C HIS A 266 14.46 6.08 -14.20
N ALA A 267 13.14 5.99 -14.33
CA ALA A 267 12.27 7.13 -14.60
C ALA A 267 11.36 7.50 -13.42
N GLY A 268 11.85 7.32 -12.21
CA GLY A 268 11.15 7.72 -10.99
C GLY A 268 9.97 6.82 -10.62
N THR A 269 10.01 5.56 -11.02
CA THR A 269 8.95 4.60 -10.77
C THR A 269 9.03 3.93 -9.39
N LEU A 270 8.16 2.96 -9.15
CA LEU A 270 8.09 2.19 -7.92
C LEU A 270 9.19 1.13 -7.86
N ASN A 271 9.76 0.97 -6.68
CA ASN A 271 10.54 -0.20 -6.29
C ASN A 271 9.78 -1.01 -5.24
N VAL A 272 9.94 -2.31 -5.26
CA VAL A 272 9.41 -3.24 -4.26
C VAL A 272 10.51 -4.17 -3.76
N ILE A 273 10.33 -4.72 -2.57
CA ILE A 273 11.06 -5.92 -2.13
C ILE A 273 10.09 -7.09 -2.30
N PRO A 274 10.19 -7.86 -3.40
CA PRO A 274 9.17 -8.84 -3.78
C PRO A 274 9.31 -10.14 -2.98
N ILE A 275 9.13 -10.03 -1.67
CA ILE A 275 9.18 -11.12 -0.68
C ILE A 275 7.97 -10.98 0.23
N ALA A 276 6.92 -11.75 0.01
CA ALA A 276 5.65 -11.60 0.73
C ALA A 276 5.78 -11.83 2.25
N ASN A 277 6.68 -12.72 2.67
CA ASN A 277 6.89 -13.06 4.08
C ASN A 277 8.04 -12.26 4.75
N ALA A 278 8.53 -11.18 4.12
CA ALA A 278 9.60 -10.35 4.68
C ALA A 278 9.29 -9.80 6.07
N MET A 279 8.01 -9.67 6.40
CA MET A 279 7.59 -9.20 7.73
C MET A 279 8.08 -10.12 8.86
N ALA A 280 8.22 -11.42 8.63
CA ALA A 280 8.79 -12.33 9.63
C ALA A 280 10.22 -11.93 10.03
N TYR A 281 11.04 -11.52 9.05
CA TYR A 281 12.40 -11.02 9.31
C TYR A 281 12.36 -9.70 10.09
N ILE A 282 11.56 -8.73 9.66
CA ILE A 282 11.46 -7.40 10.31
C ILE A 282 11.02 -7.55 11.77
N LEU A 283 9.99 -8.34 12.03
CA LEU A 283 9.43 -8.52 13.37
C LEU A 283 10.42 -9.15 14.35
N LEU A 284 11.13 -10.19 13.92
CA LEU A 284 12.12 -10.87 14.75
C LEU A 284 13.45 -10.10 14.86
N ARG A 285 13.79 -9.28 13.85
CA ARG A 285 14.98 -8.41 13.91
C ARG A 285 14.89 -7.41 15.05
N ALA A 286 13.72 -6.84 15.26
CA ALA A 286 13.50 -5.84 16.29
C ALA A 286 13.67 -6.35 17.73
N ILE A 287 13.56 -7.66 17.94
CA ILE A 287 13.72 -8.26 19.29
C ILE A 287 15.11 -8.84 19.53
N GLN A 288 16.08 -8.64 18.61
CA GLN A 288 17.46 -9.10 18.82
C GLN A 288 18.20 -8.25 19.86
N ASP A 289 19.30 -8.78 20.43
CA ASP A 289 20.01 -8.19 21.58
C ASP A 289 20.75 -6.90 21.24
N ASP A 290 21.10 -6.69 19.98
CA ASP A 290 21.78 -5.50 19.50
C ASP A 290 20.83 -4.32 19.22
N VAL A 291 19.53 -4.52 19.39
CA VAL A 291 18.50 -3.47 19.32
C VAL A 291 18.15 -3.02 20.74
N ALA A 292 18.26 -1.73 21.04
CA ALA A 292 17.97 -1.17 22.35
C ALA A 292 16.59 -1.63 22.88
N ASP A 293 16.48 -1.81 24.21
CA ASP A 293 15.27 -2.39 24.81
C ASP A 293 14.00 -1.54 24.59
N ASP A 294 14.16 -0.25 24.39
CA ASP A 294 13.10 0.74 24.13
C ASP A 294 12.96 1.12 22.65
N ASP A 295 13.61 0.36 21.76
CA ASP A 295 13.57 0.55 20.31
C ASP A 295 13.08 -0.71 19.56
N LEU A 296 12.46 -0.53 18.42
CA LEU A 296 11.99 -1.55 17.48
C LEU A 296 12.50 -1.24 16.06
N CYS A 297 13.83 -1.14 15.92
CA CYS A 297 14.50 -0.79 14.67
C CYS A 297 14.00 0.55 14.07
N GLY A 298 13.76 1.55 14.91
CA GLY A 298 13.30 2.87 14.52
C GLY A 298 11.80 2.98 14.19
N ALA A 299 11.01 1.93 14.47
CA ALA A 299 9.56 2.02 14.32
C ALA A 299 8.97 3.05 15.31
N ALA A 300 8.01 3.85 14.86
CA ALA A 300 7.42 4.93 15.64
C ALA A 300 5.90 5.04 15.39
N PRO A 301 5.12 5.55 16.36
CA PRO A 301 3.69 5.72 16.20
C PRO A 301 3.36 6.76 15.12
N GLY A 302 2.26 6.55 14.42
CA GLY A 302 1.77 7.50 13.42
C GLY A 302 2.65 7.67 12.18
N ARG A 303 3.51 6.69 11.90
CA ARG A 303 4.38 6.63 10.72
C ARG A 303 4.26 5.29 10.00
N ALA A 304 4.73 5.25 8.76
CA ALA A 304 4.97 4.00 8.06
C ALA A 304 6.14 3.23 8.69
N LEU A 305 6.11 1.90 8.63
CA LEU A 305 7.21 1.06 9.10
C LEU A 305 8.36 1.11 8.10
N SER A 306 9.48 1.70 8.49
CA SER A 306 10.65 1.83 7.63
C SER A 306 11.50 0.55 7.62
N ALA A 307 12.01 0.19 6.42
CA ALA A 307 13.10 -0.76 6.24
C ALA A 307 14.37 0.01 5.80
N SER A 308 15.53 -0.32 6.38
CA SER A 308 16.75 0.46 6.18
C SER A 308 18.00 -0.42 6.13
N GLU A 309 19.06 0.11 5.55
CA GLU A 309 20.40 -0.51 5.55
C GLU A 309 20.92 -0.75 6.97
N GLN A 310 20.60 0.13 7.92
CA GLN A 310 21.05 -0.01 9.30
C GLN A 310 20.47 -1.26 9.97
N TRP A 311 19.19 -1.53 9.77
CA TRP A 311 18.48 -2.57 10.49
C TRP A 311 18.16 -3.81 9.65
N HIS A 312 18.02 -3.64 8.34
CA HIS A 312 17.50 -4.67 7.43
C HIS A 312 18.37 -4.79 6.16
N PRO A 313 19.72 -4.82 6.25
CA PRO A 313 20.60 -4.75 5.06
C PRO A 313 20.30 -5.86 4.06
N LEU A 314 20.00 -7.07 4.53
CA LEU A 314 19.67 -8.21 3.65
C LEU A 314 18.44 -7.91 2.76
N LEU A 315 17.42 -7.25 3.29
CA LEU A 315 16.24 -6.91 2.50
C LEU A 315 16.54 -5.84 1.44
N MET A 316 17.46 -4.90 1.75
CA MET A 316 17.83 -3.84 0.80
C MET A 316 18.50 -4.40 -0.46
N GLU A 317 19.16 -5.57 -0.37
CA GLU A 317 19.73 -6.26 -1.53
C GLU A 317 18.68 -6.79 -2.53
N ALA A 318 17.41 -6.91 -2.11
CA ALA A 318 16.31 -7.39 -2.93
C ALA A 318 15.44 -6.26 -3.53
N ILE A 319 15.80 -4.99 -3.32
CA ILE A 319 15.08 -3.88 -3.94
C ILE A 319 15.07 -4.06 -5.45
N SER A 320 13.89 -4.12 -6.02
CA SER A 320 13.67 -4.40 -7.44
C SER A 320 12.74 -3.34 -8.04
N PRO A 321 13.08 -2.77 -9.21
CA PRO A 321 12.13 -1.94 -9.93
C PRO A 321 10.96 -2.80 -10.41
N ILE A 322 9.78 -2.19 -10.51
CA ILE A 322 8.68 -2.84 -11.21
C ILE A 322 9.02 -3.00 -12.71
N PRO A 323 8.37 -3.92 -13.44
CA PRO A 323 8.58 -4.01 -14.88
C PRO A 323 8.10 -2.73 -15.59
N ASP A 324 8.59 -2.51 -16.80
CA ASP A 324 8.10 -1.45 -17.66
C ASP A 324 6.61 -1.62 -17.91
N LEU A 325 5.86 -0.52 -17.75
CA LEU A 325 4.40 -0.46 -17.90
C LEU A 325 4.01 0.66 -18.87
N GLU A 326 2.90 0.44 -19.55
CA GLU A 326 2.26 1.46 -20.38
C GLU A 326 1.14 2.17 -19.61
N ALA A 327 0.67 3.31 -20.14
CA ALA A 327 -0.51 3.96 -19.59
C ALA A 327 -1.70 3.00 -19.63
N GLY A 328 -2.43 2.88 -18.53
CA GLY A 328 -3.54 1.93 -18.39
C GLY A 328 -3.17 0.59 -17.74
N ASP A 329 -1.89 0.27 -17.62
CA ASP A 329 -1.43 -0.85 -16.80
C ASP A 329 -1.49 -0.48 -15.32
N THR A 330 -1.56 -1.49 -14.46
CA THR A 330 -1.62 -1.30 -13.01
C THR A 330 -0.57 -2.15 -12.30
N VAL A 331 -0.10 -1.70 -11.16
CA VAL A 331 0.72 -2.51 -10.25
C VAL A 331 0.05 -2.58 -8.89
N PHE A 332 0.12 -3.77 -8.29
CA PHE A 332 -0.39 -4.04 -6.97
C PHE A 332 0.67 -4.71 -6.11
N TRP A 333 0.69 -4.37 -4.81
CA TRP A 333 1.54 -5.00 -3.81
C TRP A 333 0.76 -5.25 -2.52
N HIS A 334 1.02 -6.39 -1.92
CA HIS A 334 0.41 -6.84 -0.67
C HIS A 334 0.66 -5.80 0.45
N CYS A 335 -0.26 -5.66 1.38
CA CYS A 335 -0.20 -4.68 2.45
C CYS A 335 1.05 -4.76 3.34
N ASP A 336 1.78 -5.88 3.34
CA ASP A 336 3.04 -6.07 4.07
C ASP A 336 4.29 -6.04 3.17
N VAL A 337 4.15 -5.77 1.88
CA VAL A 337 5.30 -5.66 0.97
C VAL A 337 5.98 -4.31 1.12
N ILE A 338 7.28 -4.35 1.35
CA ILE A 338 8.12 -3.16 1.43
C ILE A 338 8.21 -2.54 0.04
N HIS A 339 7.98 -1.25 -0.03
CA HIS A 339 8.04 -0.50 -1.27
C HIS A 339 8.69 0.87 -1.08
N SER A 340 9.16 1.43 -2.18
CA SER A 340 9.77 2.76 -2.24
C SER A 340 9.60 3.35 -3.63
N VAL A 341 10.07 4.56 -3.81
CA VAL A 341 10.13 5.21 -5.13
C VAL A 341 11.59 5.40 -5.47
N GLU A 342 11.97 5.22 -6.74
CA GLU A 342 13.32 5.52 -7.20
C GLU A 342 13.74 6.93 -6.80
N ASN A 343 14.97 7.09 -6.30
CA ASN A 343 15.45 8.35 -5.75
C ASN A 343 15.47 9.45 -6.80
N GLU A 344 15.86 9.12 -8.04
CA GLU A 344 15.99 10.04 -9.14
C GLU A 344 15.04 9.68 -10.29
N HIS A 345 14.62 10.67 -11.02
CA HIS A 345 13.85 10.50 -12.24
C HIS A 345 14.72 10.94 -13.44
N ASN A 346 15.38 9.98 -14.07
CA ASN A 346 16.27 10.21 -15.22
C ASN A 346 15.57 10.04 -16.57
N GLY A 347 14.24 9.81 -16.57
CA GLY A 347 13.45 9.73 -17.81
C GLY A 347 13.18 11.09 -18.44
N GLU A 348 12.58 11.08 -19.62
CA GLU A 348 12.25 12.26 -20.41
C GLU A 348 10.83 12.79 -20.19
N PHE A 349 9.94 11.94 -19.68
CA PHE A 349 8.49 12.23 -19.53
C PHE A 349 8.08 12.10 -18.07
N ASP A 350 6.99 12.77 -17.70
CA ASP A 350 6.42 12.66 -16.36
C ASP A 350 6.08 11.20 -16.01
N SER A 351 6.38 10.78 -14.80
CA SER A 351 5.92 9.52 -14.19
C SER A 351 4.65 9.80 -13.36
N ASN A 352 3.49 9.71 -14.01
CA ASN A 352 2.21 10.03 -13.40
C ASN A 352 1.41 8.76 -13.13
N VAL A 353 0.84 8.66 -11.93
CA VAL A 353 0.03 7.52 -11.50
C VAL A 353 -1.17 7.98 -10.69
N MET A 354 -2.21 7.15 -10.65
CA MET A 354 -3.42 7.32 -9.85
C MET A 354 -3.53 6.14 -8.87
N TYR A 355 -3.55 6.40 -7.57
CA TYR A 355 -3.62 5.36 -6.56
C TYR A 355 -5.00 4.70 -6.53
N ILE A 356 -5.04 3.38 -6.69
CA ILE A 356 -6.24 2.55 -6.60
C ILE A 356 -5.86 1.24 -5.92
N ALA A 357 -6.30 1.05 -4.69
CA ALA A 357 -6.06 -0.15 -3.91
C ALA A 357 -7.14 -1.21 -4.12
N ALA A 358 -6.87 -2.46 -3.72
CA ALA A 358 -7.90 -3.49 -3.55
C ALA A 358 -8.32 -3.52 -2.08
N ALA A 359 -9.55 -3.10 -1.80
CA ALA A 359 -10.13 -3.09 -0.47
C ALA A 359 -11.42 -3.92 -0.47
N PRO A 360 -11.48 -5.06 0.23
CA PRO A 360 -12.68 -5.87 0.33
C PRO A 360 -13.65 -5.30 1.36
N TRP A 361 -14.91 -5.69 1.27
CA TRP A 361 -15.86 -5.41 2.33
C TRP A 361 -15.52 -6.23 3.59
N CYS A 362 -15.36 -5.55 4.69
CA CYS A 362 -15.27 -6.08 6.05
C CYS A 362 -15.85 -5.06 7.03
N GLU A 363 -16.07 -5.43 8.28
CA GLU A 363 -16.63 -4.52 9.28
C GLU A 363 -15.81 -3.23 9.47
N LYS A 364 -14.47 -3.35 9.48
CA LYS A 364 -13.57 -2.19 9.56
C LYS A 364 -13.81 -1.22 8.41
N ASN A 365 -13.85 -1.74 7.19
CA ASN A 365 -14.05 -0.94 5.98
C ASN A 365 -15.49 -0.38 5.91
N ALA A 366 -16.49 -1.17 6.28
CA ALA A 366 -17.88 -0.71 6.36
C ALA A 366 -18.06 0.47 7.32
N ALA A 367 -17.34 0.48 8.45
CA ALA A 367 -17.36 1.60 9.40
C ALA A 367 -16.65 2.87 8.86
N TYR A 368 -15.76 2.74 7.88
CA TYR A 368 -15.08 3.85 7.23
C TYR A 368 -15.95 4.54 6.17
N LEU A 369 -16.74 3.76 5.42
CA LEU A 369 -17.48 4.24 4.24
C LEU A 369 -18.39 5.45 4.49
N PRO A 370 -19.19 5.55 5.58
CA PRO A 370 -20.07 6.70 5.80
C PRO A 370 -19.31 8.03 5.86
N ARG A 371 -18.13 8.03 6.47
CA ARG A 371 -17.29 9.23 6.57
C ARG A 371 -16.70 9.61 5.22
N GLN A 372 -16.22 8.61 4.47
CA GLN A 372 -15.68 8.82 3.11
C GLN A 372 -16.77 9.28 2.13
N LEU A 373 -17.98 8.72 2.24
CA LEU A 373 -19.13 9.16 1.44
C LEU A 373 -19.49 10.62 1.71
N ALA A 374 -19.48 11.04 2.98
CA ALA A 374 -19.68 12.46 3.34
C ALA A 374 -18.59 13.34 2.70
N SER A 375 -17.31 12.92 2.77
CA SER A 375 -16.21 13.63 2.12
C SER A 375 -16.41 13.73 0.59
N PHE A 376 -16.85 12.68 -0.06
CA PHE A 376 -17.16 12.69 -1.50
C PHE A 376 -18.27 13.71 -1.84
N ILE A 377 -19.36 13.72 -1.06
CA ILE A 377 -20.48 14.62 -1.28
C ILE A 377 -20.05 16.08 -1.13
N ASP A 378 -19.30 16.38 -0.08
CA ASP A 378 -18.87 17.73 0.26
C ASP A 378 -17.61 18.20 -0.50
N GLY A 379 -16.87 17.29 -1.14
CA GLY A 379 -15.58 17.59 -1.77
C GLY A 379 -14.42 17.71 -0.78
N ARG A 380 -14.56 17.13 0.41
CA ARG A 380 -13.52 17.18 1.43
C ARG A 380 -12.50 16.06 1.26
N SER A 381 -11.36 16.22 1.91
CA SER A 381 -10.36 15.15 2.01
C SER A 381 -10.96 13.91 2.68
N PRO A 382 -10.65 12.68 2.23
CA PRO A 382 -11.08 11.47 2.92
C PRO A 382 -10.48 11.36 4.34
N PRO A 383 -11.08 10.57 5.25
CA PRO A 383 -10.78 10.61 6.68
C PRO A 383 -9.32 10.29 7.09
N ASP A 384 -8.58 9.56 6.25
CA ASP A 384 -7.19 9.17 6.54
C ASP A 384 -6.15 10.22 6.10
N PHE A 385 -6.60 11.30 5.45
CA PHE A 385 -5.69 12.31 4.89
C PHE A 385 -5.81 13.63 5.62
N ALA A 386 -4.81 14.50 5.43
CA ALA A 386 -4.87 15.87 5.95
C ALA A 386 -6.13 16.58 5.44
N ALA A 387 -6.80 17.32 6.32
CA ALA A 387 -8.04 18.04 6.01
C ALA A 387 -7.74 19.34 5.23
N ASP A 388 -7.04 19.21 4.11
CA ASP A 388 -6.73 20.34 3.21
C ASP A 388 -7.98 20.80 2.46
N ASP A 389 -8.94 19.90 2.25
CA ASP A 389 -10.28 20.15 1.71
C ASP A 389 -10.29 20.96 0.40
N PHE A 390 -9.26 20.78 -0.46
CA PHE A 390 -9.07 21.57 -1.69
C PHE A 390 -10.26 21.50 -2.63
N GLU A 391 -10.93 20.32 -2.71
CA GLU A 391 -11.93 20.05 -3.74
C GLU A 391 -13.34 20.52 -3.38
N VAL A 392 -13.54 21.17 -2.22
CA VAL A 392 -14.86 21.68 -1.77
C VAL A 392 -15.50 22.62 -2.81
N ASP A 393 -14.70 23.49 -3.41
CA ASP A 393 -15.13 24.50 -4.38
C ASP A 393 -14.53 24.28 -5.79
N PHE A 394 -13.92 23.12 -6.05
CA PHE A 394 -13.34 22.83 -7.35
C PHE A 394 -14.39 22.64 -8.44
N THR A 395 -14.20 23.33 -9.55
CA THR A 395 -14.99 23.14 -10.77
C THR A 395 -14.58 21.85 -11.49
N GLY A 396 -15.55 21.02 -11.83
CA GLY A 396 -15.33 19.75 -12.54
C GLY A 396 -15.01 18.57 -11.62
N ARG A 397 -15.27 18.69 -10.32
CA ARG A 397 -15.30 17.60 -9.37
C ARG A 397 -16.42 16.62 -9.70
N ALA A 398 -16.19 15.33 -9.52
CA ALA A 398 -17.22 14.33 -9.67
C ALA A 398 -18.31 14.48 -8.59
N THR A 399 -19.52 14.19 -8.98
CA THR A 399 -20.73 14.23 -8.16
C THR A 399 -21.43 12.87 -8.14
N ARG A 400 -22.57 12.79 -7.44
CA ARG A 400 -23.39 11.56 -7.43
C ARG A 400 -23.83 11.13 -8.84
N ASP A 401 -23.99 12.05 -9.77
CA ASP A 401 -24.43 11.78 -11.13
C ASP A 401 -23.34 11.07 -11.97
N ASN A 402 -22.08 11.15 -11.54
CA ASN A 402 -20.97 10.44 -12.16
C ASN A 402 -20.85 8.98 -11.67
N LEU A 403 -21.62 8.57 -10.66
CA LEU A 403 -21.52 7.25 -10.08
C LEU A 403 -22.34 6.22 -10.85
N THR A 404 -21.65 5.14 -11.26
CA THR A 404 -22.30 3.90 -11.74
C THR A 404 -22.89 3.10 -10.57
N ALA A 405 -23.62 2.01 -10.86
CA ALA A 405 -24.06 1.08 -9.82
C ALA A 405 -22.89 0.53 -8.99
N ILE A 406 -21.76 0.21 -9.65
CA ILE A 406 -20.51 -0.24 -8.98
C ILE A 406 -20.00 0.87 -8.06
N GLY A 407 -19.88 2.10 -8.53
CA GLY A 407 -19.38 3.22 -7.73
C GLY A 407 -20.25 3.52 -6.50
N LYS A 408 -21.56 3.45 -6.64
CA LYS A 408 -22.51 3.59 -5.52
C LYS A 408 -22.29 2.50 -4.48
N GLN A 409 -22.25 1.23 -4.91
CA GLN A 409 -21.99 0.11 -4.02
C GLN A 409 -20.63 0.26 -3.30
N GLN A 410 -19.56 0.60 -4.04
CA GLN A 410 -18.22 0.75 -3.50
C GLN A 410 -18.09 1.89 -2.49
N LEU A 411 -18.91 2.94 -2.59
CA LEU A 411 -18.99 4.04 -1.62
C LEU A 411 -19.97 3.76 -0.46
N GLY A 412 -20.60 2.59 -0.42
CA GLY A 412 -21.54 2.23 0.64
C GLY A 412 -22.89 2.94 0.53
N MET A 413 -23.25 3.43 -0.64
CA MET A 413 -24.60 3.95 -0.89
C MET A 413 -25.55 2.74 -1.03
N THR A 414 -26.53 2.67 -0.17
CA THR A 414 -27.68 1.75 -0.35
C THR A 414 -28.55 2.26 -1.50
N GLU A 415 -29.12 1.35 -2.27
CA GLU A 415 -30.12 1.68 -3.30
C GLU A 415 -31.32 2.41 -2.69
#